data_b0f1b2aa104fb7e7386c9eca02501ed8
#
_entry.id   b0f1b2aa104fb7e7386c9eca02501ed8
#
_cell.length_a   1.000
_cell.length_b   1.000
_cell.length_c   1.000
_cell.angle_alpha   90.00
_cell.angle_beta   90.00
_cell.angle_gamma   90.00
#
_symmetry.space_group_name_H-M   'P 1'
#
loop_
_entity.id
_entity.type
_entity.pdbx_description
1 polymer ?
#
loop_
_entity_poly.entity_id
_entity_poly.type
_entity_poly.pdbx_seq_one_letter_code
_entity_poly.pdbx_strand_id
1 'polypeptide(L)'
;MYAVIRSGGKQYRVAKDDVLVLERLDGESGKKIKLNEVLMIGEAGKSPTIGDPLVKGASVTLEVLDQVRADKIDVIKFKRRQNYHRQLGHKQHLTKVKVSAISKSVSKAKAKAKAADEAPSETASDAQADKE
;
A
#
# COMPACT_ATOMS: atom_id res chain seq x y z
N MET A 1 -3.59 14.11 12.54
CA MET A 1 -2.67 12.97 12.34
C MET A 1 -2.24 12.96 10.91
N TYR A 2 -0.94 12.87 10.65
CA TYR A 2 -0.37 12.76 9.32
C TYR A 2 0.66 11.62 9.29
N ALA A 3 0.95 11.13 8.11
CA ALA A 3 1.99 10.12 7.88
C ALA A 3 2.89 10.56 6.73
N VAL A 4 4.13 10.07 6.72
CA VAL A 4 5.02 10.14 5.56
C VAL A 4 5.15 8.73 5.01
N ILE A 5 4.72 8.56 3.78
CA ILE A 5 4.75 7.27 3.06
C ILE A 5 5.77 7.32 1.93
N ARG A 6 6.29 6.15 1.57
CA ARG A 6 7.12 5.99 0.37
C ARG A 6 6.34 5.19 -0.68
N SER A 7 6.28 5.70 -1.90
CA SER A 7 5.65 5.03 -3.04
C SER A 7 6.33 5.44 -4.33
N GLY A 8 6.63 4.49 -5.22
CA GLY A 8 7.29 4.74 -6.50
C GLY A 8 8.65 5.46 -6.38
N GLY A 9 9.40 5.23 -5.29
CA GLY A 9 10.67 5.90 -5.01
C GLY A 9 10.56 7.35 -4.52
N LYS A 10 9.34 7.87 -4.33
CA LYS A 10 9.05 9.23 -3.84
C LYS A 10 8.44 9.17 -2.44
N GLN A 11 8.56 10.27 -1.70
CA GLN A 11 7.98 10.42 -0.37
C GLN A 11 6.84 11.43 -0.42
N TYR A 12 5.75 11.10 0.27
CA TYR A 12 4.55 11.93 0.33
C TYR A 12 4.12 12.11 1.77
N ARG A 13 3.87 13.36 2.17
CA ARG A 13 3.19 13.67 3.42
C ARG A 13 1.70 13.60 3.16
N VAL A 14 1.00 12.80 3.95
CA VAL A 14 -0.42 12.52 3.76
C VAL A 14 -1.20 12.68 5.06
N ALA A 15 -2.37 13.26 4.99
CA ALA A 15 -3.34 13.29 6.07
C ALA A 15 -4.60 12.52 5.65
N LYS A 16 -5.50 12.30 6.60
CA LYS A 16 -6.78 11.66 6.30
C LYS A 16 -7.57 12.55 5.34
N ASP A 17 -8.27 11.93 4.41
CA ASP A 17 -9.09 12.55 3.34
C ASP A 17 -8.32 13.36 2.28
N ASP A 18 -6.98 13.37 2.32
CA ASP A 18 -6.16 13.97 1.27
C ASP A 18 -6.29 13.22 -0.05
N VAL A 19 -6.29 13.98 -1.15
CA VAL A 19 -6.26 13.44 -2.52
C VAL A 19 -4.87 13.70 -3.10
N LEU A 20 -4.23 12.62 -3.56
CA LEU A 20 -2.87 12.63 -4.07
C LEU A 20 -2.80 11.97 -5.45
N VAL A 21 -1.76 12.32 -6.19
CA VAL A 21 -1.39 11.63 -7.42
C VAL A 21 -0.07 10.92 -7.19
N LEU A 22 -0.10 9.58 -7.25
CA LEU A 22 1.05 8.71 -7.04
C LEU A 22 1.51 8.11 -8.37
N GLU A 23 2.72 7.53 -8.39
CA GLU A 23 3.13 6.64 -9.47
C GLU A 23 2.13 5.48 -9.59
N ARG A 24 2.05 4.88 -10.77
CA ARG A 24 1.07 3.85 -11.09
C ARG A 24 1.04 2.74 -10.01
N LEU A 25 -0.13 2.55 -9.44
CA LEU A 25 -0.46 1.43 -8.57
C LEU A 25 -1.45 0.50 -9.30
N ASP A 26 -1.28 -0.80 -9.11
CA ASP A 26 -2.19 -1.78 -9.69
C ASP A 26 -3.50 -1.82 -8.89
N GLY A 27 -4.56 -1.39 -9.52
CA GLY A 27 -5.90 -1.38 -8.93
C GLY A 27 -6.90 -0.65 -9.80
N GLU A 28 -8.14 -1.09 -9.75
CA GLU A 28 -9.26 -0.45 -10.42
C GLU A 28 -9.83 0.69 -9.55
N SER A 29 -10.55 1.61 -10.17
CA SER A 29 -11.26 2.69 -9.47
C SER A 29 -12.21 2.11 -8.41
N GLY A 30 -12.23 2.69 -7.22
CA GLY A 30 -12.99 2.24 -6.05
C GLY A 30 -12.28 1.17 -5.21
N LYS A 31 -11.17 0.58 -5.67
CA LYS A 31 -10.43 -0.43 -4.91
C LYS A 31 -9.60 0.21 -3.79
N LYS A 32 -9.59 -0.43 -2.63
CA LYS A 32 -8.74 -0.02 -1.50
C LYS A 32 -7.40 -0.74 -1.56
N ILE A 33 -6.32 0.05 -1.53
CA ILE A 33 -4.94 -0.43 -1.52
C ILE A 33 -4.32 -0.08 -0.17
N LYS A 34 -3.59 -1.00 0.42
CA LYS A 34 -2.90 -0.80 1.69
C LYS A 34 -1.40 -0.65 1.44
N LEU A 35 -0.85 0.52 1.79
CA LEU A 35 0.60 0.77 1.78
C LEU A 35 1.19 0.56 3.17
N ASN A 36 2.24 -0.25 3.24
CA ASN A 36 2.95 -0.58 4.49
C ASN A 36 4.27 0.19 4.64
N GLU A 37 4.70 0.89 3.60
CA GLU A 37 5.95 1.67 3.62
C GLU A 37 5.72 3.06 4.24
N VAL A 38 5.56 3.08 5.55
CA VAL A 38 5.38 4.30 6.35
C VAL A 38 6.69 4.63 7.05
N LEU A 39 7.25 5.80 6.75
CA LEU A 39 8.51 6.28 7.30
C LEU A 39 8.33 6.97 8.65
N MET A 40 7.26 7.76 8.77
CA MET A 40 6.98 8.56 9.95
C MET A 40 5.48 8.75 10.15
N ILE A 41 5.06 8.82 11.40
CA ILE A 41 3.69 9.21 11.77
C ILE A 41 3.77 10.31 12.80
N GLY A 42 3.05 11.42 12.55
CA GLY A 42 2.95 12.55 13.45
C GLY A 42 1.51 12.86 13.86
N GLU A 43 1.36 13.29 15.09
CA GLU A 43 0.12 13.86 15.62
C GLU A 43 0.37 15.30 16.04
N ALA A 44 -0.64 16.16 15.91
CA ALA A 44 -0.55 17.52 16.43
C ALA A 44 -0.31 17.49 17.96
N GLY A 45 0.69 18.23 18.42
CA GLY A 45 1.03 18.34 19.84
C GLY A 45 1.81 17.16 20.44
N LYS A 46 2.19 16.16 19.64
CA LYS A 46 3.03 15.04 20.10
C LYS A 46 4.29 14.90 19.25
N SER A 47 5.35 14.36 19.85
CA SER A 47 6.56 14.01 19.10
C SER A 47 6.24 12.98 18.01
N PRO A 48 6.76 13.16 16.79
CA PRO A 48 6.52 12.22 15.71
C PRO A 48 7.22 10.88 15.98
N THR A 49 6.57 9.78 15.60
CA THR A 49 7.16 8.44 15.62
C THR A 49 7.89 8.24 14.29
N ILE A 50 9.20 8.11 14.34
CA ILE A 50 10.08 7.90 13.19
C ILE A 50 10.41 6.41 13.09
N GLY A 51 10.39 5.85 11.88
CA GLY A 51 10.77 4.47 11.61
C GLY A 51 12.26 4.32 11.37
N ASP A 52 12.80 3.14 11.62
CA ASP A 52 14.16 2.74 11.28
C ASP A 52 14.13 1.45 10.42
N PRO A 53 14.14 1.53 9.11
CA PRO A 53 13.75 2.66 8.26
C PRO A 53 12.23 2.88 8.18
N LEU A 54 11.40 1.92 8.60
CA LEU A 54 9.94 1.93 8.52
C LEU A 54 9.32 1.80 9.91
N VAL A 55 8.18 2.44 10.11
CA VAL A 55 7.40 2.28 11.34
C VAL A 55 6.74 0.90 11.35
N LYS A 56 7.16 0.03 12.26
CA LYS A 56 6.67 -1.35 12.37
C LYS A 56 5.16 -1.39 12.63
N GLY A 57 4.44 -2.12 11.78
CA GLY A 57 3.01 -2.30 11.91
C GLY A 57 2.15 -1.12 11.44
N ALA A 58 2.75 -0.03 10.98
CA ALA A 58 2.02 1.08 10.40
C ALA A 58 1.56 0.77 8.99
N SER A 59 0.42 1.34 8.62
CA SER A 59 -0.08 1.23 7.25
C SER A 59 -1.03 2.38 6.92
N VAL A 60 -1.06 2.75 5.65
CA VAL A 60 -1.99 3.74 5.11
C VAL A 60 -2.89 3.06 4.10
N THR A 61 -4.18 3.21 4.28
CA THR A 61 -5.19 2.69 3.34
C THR A 61 -5.57 3.81 2.38
N LEU A 62 -5.35 3.54 1.10
CA LEU A 62 -5.68 4.43 -0.01
C LEU A 62 -6.87 3.86 -0.78
N GLU A 63 -7.73 4.72 -1.26
CA GLU A 63 -8.82 4.39 -2.18
C GLU A 63 -8.46 4.93 -3.54
N VAL A 64 -8.42 4.08 -4.56
CA VAL A 64 -8.14 4.48 -5.94
C VAL A 64 -9.36 5.24 -6.48
N LEU A 65 -9.17 6.49 -6.85
CA LEU A 65 -10.22 7.29 -7.49
C LEU A 65 -10.21 7.06 -9.00
N ASP A 66 -9.02 7.15 -9.61
CA ASP A 66 -8.89 7.06 -11.05
C ASP A 66 -7.45 6.71 -11.48
N GLN A 67 -7.30 6.12 -12.66
CA GLN A 67 -6.02 5.91 -13.34
C GLN A 67 -5.83 7.00 -14.38
N VAL A 68 -4.89 7.88 -14.15
CA VAL A 68 -4.68 9.07 -14.98
C VAL A 68 -3.32 9.02 -15.70
N ARG A 69 -3.15 9.87 -16.69
CA ARG A 69 -1.86 10.09 -17.36
C ARG A 69 -1.45 11.54 -17.15
N ALA A 70 -0.19 11.74 -16.86
CA ALA A 70 0.40 13.07 -16.76
C ALA A 70 0.38 13.80 -18.10
N ASP A 71 0.70 15.08 -18.08
CA ASP A 71 0.91 15.87 -19.28
C ASP A 71 2.06 15.31 -20.11
N LYS A 72 2.00 15.54 -21.41
CA LYS A 72 3.04 15.11 -22.33
C LYS A 72 4.31 15.90 -22.09
N ILE A 73 5.41 15.19 -21.89
CA ILE A 73 6.75 15.78 -21.81
C ILE A 73 7.47 15.50 -23.12
N ASP A 74 7.98 16.53 -23.76
CA ASP A 74 8.80 16.41 -24.95
C ASP A 74 10.25 16.20 -24.57
N VAL A 75 10.76 15.00 -24.86
CA VAL A 75 12.13 14.60 -24.57
C VAL A 75 12.97 14.80 -25.82
N ILE A 76 13.83 15.80 -25.80
CA ILE A 76 14.75 16.11 -26.89
C ILE A 76 16.13 15.60 -26.52
N LYS A 77 16.66 14.72 -27.35
CA LYS A 77 18.01 14.18 -27.22
C LYS A 77 18.83 14.63 -28.40
N PHE A 78 19.86 15.43 -28.18
CA PHE A 78 20.77 15.79 -29.23
C PHE A 78 22.23 15.70 -28.77
N LYS A 79 23.13 15.41 -29.71
CA LYS A 79 24.56 15.42 -29.51
C LYS A 79 25.20 16.44 -30.42
N ARG A 80 25.87 17.41 -29.81
CA ARG A 80 26.52 18.48 -30.56
C ARG A 80 27.60 17.89 -31.49
N ARG A 81 27.65 18.37 -32.73
CA ARG A 81 28.64 17.97 -33.76
C ARG A 81 28.62 16.49 -34.16
N GLN A 82 27.59 15.73 -33.81
CA GLN A 82 27.48 14.29 -34.13
C GLN A 82 26.27 13.98 -35.02
N ASN A 83 25.64 15.01 -35.59
CA ASN A 83 24.44 14.84 -36.43
C ASN A 83 23.34 13.97 -35.77
N TYR A 84 23.22 14.04 -34.45
CA TYR A 84 22.26 13.25 -33.70
C TYR A 84 21.23 14.17 -33.06
N HIS A 85 19.99 14.06 -33.51
CA HIS A 85 18.83 14.75 -32.94
C HIS A 85 17.63 13.80 -32.93
N ARG A 86 17.07 13.56 -31.74
CA ARG A 86 15.84 12.78 -31.58
C ARG A 86 14.86 13.49 -30.67
N GLN A 87 13.61 13.49 -31.06
CA GLN A 87 12.51 14.04 -30.27
C GLN A 87 11.50 12.92 -30.00
N LEU A 88 11.13 12.72 -28.74
CA LEU A 88 10.18 11.72 -28.29
C LEU A 88 9.23 12.36 -27.28
N GLY A 89 7.96 12.02 -27.35
CA GLY A 89 6.99 12.41 -26.32
C GLY A 89 6.82 11.31 -25.28
N HIS A 90 6.71 11.69 -24.01
CA HIS A 90 6.42 10.77 -22.90
C HIS A 90 5.20 11.23 -22.11
N LYS A 91 4.31 10.31 -21.75
CA LYS A 91 3.20 10.52 -20.81
C LYS A 91 3.28 9.46 -19.72
N GLN A 92 3.55 9.90 -18.49
CA GLN A 92 3.64 9.00 -17.34
C GLN A 92 2.26 8.52 -16.91
N HIS A 93 2.13 7.23 -16.60
CA HIS A 93 0.93 6.68 -15.99
C HIS A 93 0.97 6.95 -14.48
N LEU A 94 -0.10 7.50 -13.95
CA LEU A 94 -0.26 7.88 -12.56
C LEU A 94 -1.58 7.34 -12.01
N THR A 95 -1.67 7.21 -10.70
CA THR A 95 -2.90 6.82 -9.99
C THR A 95 -3.34 7.95 -9.07
N LYS A 96 -4.56 8.43 -9.22
CA LYS A 96 -5.18 9.39 -8.31
C LYS A 96 -5.84 8.62 -7.18
N VAL A 97 -5.43 8.91 -5.95
CA VAL A 97 -5.89 8.21 -4.75
C VAL A 97 -6.37 9.16 -3.67
N LYS A 98 -7.31 8.70 -2.86
CA LYS A 98 -7.75 9.36 -1.62
C LYS A 98 -7.27 8.55 -0.42
N VAL A 99 -6.76 9.23 0.60
CA VAL A 99 -6.35 8.62 1.86
C VAL A 99 -7.58 8.33 2.72
N SER A 100 -7.94 7.06 2.88
CA SER A 100 -9.10 6.65 3.69
C SER A 100 -8.76 6.56 5.18
N ALA A 101 -7.62 5.95 5.52
CA ALA A 101 -7.22 5.74 6.91
C ALA A 101 -5.70 5.62 7.07
N ILE A 102 -5.21 6.10 8.22
CA ILE A 102 -3.82 5.96 8.66
C ILE A 102 -3.84 5.12 9.94
N SER A 103 -3.20 3.95 9.93
CA SER A 103 -3.11 3.03 11.07
C SER A 103 -1.69 3.00 11.61
N LYS A 104 -1.53 3.21 12.94
CA LYS A 104 -0.23 3.16 13.62
C LYS A 104 0.26 1.74 13.89
N SER A 105 -0.65 0.79 14.08
CA SER A 105 -0.32 -0.62 14.28
C SER A 105 -1.30 -1.50 13.52
N VAL A 106 -0.78 -2.58 12.95
CA VAL A 106 -1.64 -3.68 12.50
C VAL A 106 -2.15 -4.35 13.77
N SER A 107 -3.41 -4.13 14.12
CA SER A 107 -4.02 -4.84 15.25
C SER A 107 -3.93 -6.34 14.98
N LYS A 108 -3.32 -7.07 15.92
CA LYS A 108 -3.14 -8.53 15.94
C LYS A 108 -4.48 -9.30 16.01
N ALA A 109 -5.60 -8.62 15.75
CA ALA A 109 -6.96 -9.15 15.94
C ALA A 109 -7.44 -10.11 14.84
N LYS A 110 -6.71 -10.26 13.72
CA LYS A 110 -7.14 -11.15 12.62
C LYS A 110 -6.41 -12.49 12.55
N ALA A 111 -5.41 -12.71 13.41
CA ALA A 111 -4.71 -13.99 13.47
C ALA A 111 -5.35 -14.99 14.45
N LYS A 112 -6.28 -14.55 15.31
CA LYS A 112 -6.94 -15.45 16.29
C LYS A 112 -8.25 -16.04 15.82
N ALA A 113 -8.79 -15.60 14.69
CA ALA A 113 -10.02 -16.15 14.12
C ALA A 113 -9.78 -17.31 13.12
N LYS A 114 -8.51 -17.59 12.76
CA LYS A 114 -8.19 -18.68 11.83
C LYS A 114 -7.60 -19.92 12.51
N ALA A 115 -7.44 -19.87 13.82
CA ALA A 115 -6.91 -20.99 14.62
C ALA A 115 -7.98 -21.70 15.46
N ALA A 116 -9.26 -21.37 15.27
CA ALA A 116 -10.37 -21.96 16.04
C ALA A 116 -11.31 -22.87 15.20
N ASP A 117 -10.95 -23.10 13.94
CA ASP A 117 -11.80 -23.92 13.03
C ASP A 117 -11.03 -25.11 12.45
N GLU A 118 -10.10 -25.66 13.22
CA GLU A 118 -9.46 -26.93 12.88
C GLU A 118 -9.23 -27.74 14.17
N ALA A 119 -10.35 -28.28 14.71
CA ALA A 119 -10.32 -29.37 15.66
C ALA A 119 -10.82 -30.60 14.95
N PRO A 120 -10.01 -31.65 14.82
CA PRO A 120 -10.47 -32.91 14.24
C PRO A 120 -11.40 -33.63 15.22
N SER A 121 -12.59 -33.94 14.77
CA SER A 121 -13.47 -34.87 15.43
C SER A 121 -12.98 -36.30 15.15
N GLU A 122 -12.16 -36.82 16.03
CA GLU A 122 -12.00 -38.26 16.19
C GLU A 122 -13.08 -38.74 17.14
N THR A 123 -14.05 -39.42 16.62
CA THR A 123 -14.92 -40.27 17.40
C THR A 123 -14.55 -41.73 17.14
N ALA A 124 -13.92 -42.25 18.14
CA ALA A 124 -13.82 -43.70 18.36
C ALA A 124 -15.21 -44.32 18.36
N SER A 125 -15.37 -45.39 17.64
CA SER A 125 -16.39 -46.38 17.93
C SER A 125 -15.72 -47.67 18.33
N ASP A 126 -15.82 -47.87 19.60
CA ASP A 126 -15.46 -49.03 20.37
C ASP A 126 -16.17 -50.32 19.90
N ALA A 127 -15.41 -51.35 20.09
CA ALA A 127 -15.74 -52.74 19.92
C ALA A 127 -16.84 -53.22 20.87
N GLN A 128 -17.46 -54.27 20.46
CA GLN A 128 -17.86 -55.38 21.33
C GLN A 128 -18.03 -56.62 20.44
N ALA A 129 -17.19 -57.57 20.42
CA ALA A 129 -16.99 -58.71 21.25
C ALA A 129 -18.29 -59.24 21.83
N ASP A 130 -18.68 -60.41 21.46
CA ASP A 130 -18.84 -61.58 22.36
C ASP A 130 -19.55 -62.69 21.67
N LYS A 131 -18.97 -63.87 21.92
CA LYS A 131 -19.56 -65.19 22.10
C LYS A 131 -20.41 -65.84 20.99
N GLU A 132 -20.09 -66.95 20.53
CA GLU A 132 -19.95 -68.38 21.00
C GLU A 132 -19.39 -69.22 19.88
#